data_fb864a8ffcf189995fb99c7a84988836
#
_entry.id   fb864a8ffcf189995fb99c7a84988836
#
_cell.length_a   1.000
_cell.length_b   1.000
_cell.length_c   1.000
_cell.angle_alpha   90.00
_cell.angle_beta   90.00
_cell.angle_gamma   90.00
#
_symmetry.space_group_name_H-M   'P 1'
#
loop_
_entity.id
_entity.type
_entity.pdbx_description
1 polymer ?
#
loop_
_entity_poly.entity_id
_entity_poly.type
_entity_poly.pdbx_seq_one_letter_code
_entity_poly.pdbx_strand_id
1 'polypeptide(L)' 'MTDIKQKKENVKMQLKDLRQNLKKMHLSVTEELILPHPDEVKTLMNKMDQLLKLIESK' A
#
# COMPACT_ATOMS: atom_id res chain seq x y z
N MET A 1 18.77 -10.37 -17.51
CA MET A 1 18.34 -9.14 -16.88
C MET A 1 17.55 -9.42 -15.65
N THR A 2 17.86 -8.70 -14.63
CA THR A 2 17.32 -8.97 -13.32
C THR A 2 16.08 -8.15 -12.99
N ASP A 3 15.66 -7.33 -13.92
CA ASP A 3 14.65 -6.33 -13.64
C ASP A 3 13.31 -6.92 -13.23
N ILE A 4 12.91 -8.02 -13.85
CA ILE A 4 11.64 -8.65 -13.54
C ILE A 4 11.65 -9.21 -12.12
N LYS A 5 12.73 -9.82 -11.73
CA LYS A 5 12.85 -10.40 -10.41
C LYS A 5 12.85 -9.31 -9.33
N GLN A 6 13.61 -8.26 -9.58
CA GLN A 6 13.67 -7.14 -8.66
C GLN A 6 12.35 -6.39 -8.62
N LYS A 7 11.70 -6.26 -9.75
CA LYS A 7 10.38 -5.64 -9.82
C LYS A 7 9.36 -6.42 -9.00
N LYS A 8 9.38 -7.74 -9.09
CA LYS A 8 8.51 -8.60 -8.30
C LYS A 8 8.73 -8.40 -6.81
N GLU A 9 9.99 -8.31 -6.40
CA GLU A 9 10.31 -8.08 -5.00
C GLU A 9 9.79 -6.74 -4.53
N ASN A 10 9.96 -5.70 -5.34
CA ASN A 10 9.46 -4.37 -5.00
C ASN A 10 7.94 -4.36 -4.86
N VAL A 11 7.26 -4.99 -5.81
CA VAL A 11 5.79 -5.09 -5.76
C VAL A 11 5.35 -5.84 -4.51
N LYS A 12 6.03 -6.93 -4.21
CA LYS A 12 5.72 -7.75 -3.04
C LYS A 12 5.86 -6.94 -1.76
N MET A 13 6.93 -6.17 -1.65
CA MET A 13 7.17 -5.35 -0.46
C MET A 13 6.13 -4.25 -0.33
N GLN A 14 5.77 -3.62 -1.44
CA GLN A 14 4.77 -2.56 -1.42
C GLN A 14 3.39 -3.11 -1.06
N LEU A 15 3.06 -4.28 -1.57
CA LEU A 15 1.80 -4.93 -1.21
C LEU A 15 1.74 -5.25 0.28
N LYS A 16 2.85 -5.71 0.82
CA LYS A 16 2.94 -6.02 2.24
C LYS A 16 2.76 -4.76 3.08
N ASP A 17 3.38 -3.67 2.66
CA ASP A 17 3.25 -2.39 3.34
C ASP A 17 1.81 -1.88 3.29
N LEU A 18 1.17 -1.96 2.13
CA LEU A 18 -0.23 -1.56 1.99
C LEU A 18 -1.13 -2.39 2.89
N ARG A 19 -0.88 -3.69 2.94
CA ARG A 19 -1.65 -4.58 3.78
C ARG A 19 -1.56 -4.19 5.25
N GLN A 20 -0.37 -3.85 5.71
CA GLN A 20 -0.18 -3.43 7.10
C GLN A 20 -0.89 -2.11 7.38
N ASN A 21 -0.82 -1.17 6.46
CA ASN A 21 -1.51 0.10 6.61
C ASN A 21 -3.02 -0.09 6.68
N LEU A 22 -3.56 -0.92 5.80
CA LEU A 22 -4.99 -1.21 5.79
C LEU A 22 -5.42 -1.90 7.08
N LYS A 23 -4.63 -2.85 7.54
CA LYS A 23 -4.93 -3.55 8.77
C LYS A 23 -4.96 -2.60 9.96
N LYS A 24 -4.01 -1.69 10.00
CA LYS A 24 -3.92 -0.70 11.06
C LYS A 24 -5.15 0.20 11.08
N MET A 25 -5.56 0.68 9.91
CA MET A 25 -6.76 1.50 9.80
C MET A 25 -8.00 0.73 10.21
N HIS A 26 -8.10 -0.50 9.78
CA HIS A 26 -9.22 -1.35 10.09
C HIS A 26 -9.35 -1.56 11.60
N LEU A 27 -8.24 -1.82 12.28
CA LEU A 27 -8.25 -1.99 13.72
C LEU A 27 -8.66 -0.72 14.44
N SER A 28 -8.20 0.42 13.99
CA SER A 28 -8.57 1.69 14.61
C SER A 28 -10.06 1.93 14.49
N VAL A 29 -10.63 1.63 13.34
CA VAL A 29 -12.08 1.84 13.13
C VAL A 29 -12.91 0.85 13.93
N THR A 30 -12.50 -0.41 13.97
CA THR A 30 -13.31 -1.46 14.59
C THR A 30 -13.13 -1.55 16.10
N GLU A 31 -11.91 -1.35 16.59
CA GLU A 31 -11.64 -1.52 18.02
C GLU A 31 -11.63 -0.21 18.78
N GLU A 32 -11.04 0.81 18.20
CA GLU A 32 -10.93 2.11 18.86
C GLU A 32 -12.03 3.08 18.44
N LEU A 33 -12.80 2.73 17.42
CA LEU A 33 -13.87 3.55 16.88
C LEU A 33 -13.38 4.92 16.44
N ILE A 34 -12.18 4.94 15.91
CA ILE A 34 -11.55 6.16 15.40
C ILE A 34 -11.52 6.09 13.89
N LEU A 35 -12.04 7.12 13.24
CA LEU A 35 -11.97 7.19 11.78
C LEU A 35 -10.58 7.62 11.34
N PRO A 36 -10.07 7.05 10.23
CA PRO A 36 -8.76 7.45 9.74
C PRO A 36 -8.81 8.88 9.20
N HIS A 37 -7.68 9.56 9.35
CA HIS A 37 -7.54 10.90 8.82
C HIS A 37 -7.59 10.88 7.30
N PRO A 38 -8.20 11.92 6.68
CA PRO A 38 -8.20 11.98 5.20
C PRO A 38 -6.80 11.92 4.61
N ASP A 39 -5.82 12.49 5.31
CA ASP A 39 -4.43 12.46 4.85
C ASP A 39 -3.86 11.04 4.82
N GLU A 40 -4.24 10.23 5.79
CA GLU A 40 -3.80 8.83 5.81
C GLU A 40 -4.38 8.06 4.63
N VAL A 41 -5.64 8.30 4.32
CA VAL A 41 -6.29 7.67 3.18
C VAL A 41 -5.63 8.12 1.88
N LYS A 42 -5.35 9.41 1.75
CA LYS A 42 -4.68 9.94 0.57
C LYS A 42 -3.28 9.34 0.40
N THR A 43 -2.55 9.19 1.49
CA THR A 43 -1.22 8.58 1.46
C THR A 43 -1.31 7.14 0.97
N LEU A 44 -2.30 6.41 1.45
CA LEU A 44 -2.51 5.03 1.02
C LEU A 44 -2.86 4.97 -0.47
N MET A 45 -3.71 5.87 -0.92
CA MET A 45 -4.09 5.93 -2.33
C MET A 45 -2.89 6.26 -3.22
N ASN A 46 -2.03 7.16 -2.75
CA ASN A 46 -0.80 7.47 -3.48
C ASN A 46 0.12 6.27 -3.59
N LYS A 47 0.24 5.51 -2.52
CA LYS A 47 1.04 4.29 -2.53
C LYS A 47 0.48 3.29 -3.51
N MET A 48 -0.84 3.15 -3.54
CA MET A 48 -1.50 2.25 -4.48
C MET A 48 -1.28 2.70 -5.92
N ASP A 49 -1.35 4.00 -6.17
CA ASP A 49 -1.11 4.55 -7.50
C ASP A 49 0.32 4.30 -7.95
N GLN A 50 1.27 4.48 -7.06
CA GLN A 50 2.67 4.20 -7.36
C GLN A 50 2.88 2.73 -7.68
N LEU A 51 2.22 1.86 -6.92
CA LEU A 51 2.29 0.44 -7.16
C LEU A 51 1.70 0.07 -8.52
N LEU A 52 0.58 0.68 -8.85
CA LEU A 52 -0.07 0.46 -10.14
C LEU A 52 0.86 0.87 -11.28
N LYS A 53 1.49 2.02 -11.17
CA LYS A 53 2.43 2.48 -12.18
C LYS A 53 3.62 1.54 -12.32
N LEU A 54 4.11 1.02 -11.21
CA LEU A 54 5.21 0.07 -11.23
C LEU A 54 4.81 -1.21 -11.97
N ILE A 55 3.60 -1.70 -11.72
CA ILE A 55 3.11 -2.90 -12.37
C ILE A 55 2.91 -2.68 -13.86
N GLU A 56 2.40 -1.51 -14.23
CA GLU A 56 2.11 -1.18 -15.62
C GLU A 56 3.37 -0.82 -16.41
N SER A 57 4.43 -0.43 -15.73
CA SER A 57 5.66 -0.07 -16.43
C SER A 57 6.30 -1.31 -17.05
N LYS A 58 6.88 -1.12 -18.21
CA LYS A 58 7.50 -2.23 -18.93
C LYS A 58 9.01 -2.20 -18.83
#